data_6a2c252b9bc1be1d78f59ecee43c309a
#
_entry.id   6a2c252b9bc1be1d78f59ecee43c309a
#
_cell.length_a   1.000
_cell.length_b   1.000
_cell.length_c   1.000
_cell.angle_alpha   90.00
_cell.angle_beta   90.00
_cell.angle_gamma   90.00
#
_symmetry.space_group_name_H-M   'P 1'
#
loop_
_entity.id
_entity.type
_entity.pdbx_description
1 polymer ?
#
loop_
_entity_poly.entity_id
_entity_poly.type
_entity_poly.pdbx_seq_one_letter_code
_entity_poly.pdbx_strand_id
1 'polypeptide(L)'
;WSSDVCSSDLYSLGATVSQPIYAGGQIYNNYKAAQVQGKITEQAEELTTDNIVYSADLNYWTAAARKGMYDVMCQYVDIVGELANVLTIRFNDGQISKTDLLQVESRLKEAELNKSSAYKEYQIALQNLNSLMGVSPLDPIEVEDSITTYLALPLQVGEDVALRNRPDYAISELNIEYQKRQINLSKAKYNPSLAIGFQGTWGTPMLNVKGSDQLWTPAVFASLKIPLFRWGARFKEVNSQKAILRSKEYALDNTRDKIAQEVANAWTSLTEYTKQITVAEEACKIAEENLDLNTFSYNEGKLPILDVLSAQLSWIQSYSSLIQTWYQQKASLAQYNKAIGIRRLQ
;
A
#
# COMPACT_ATOMS: atom_id res chain seq x y z
N TRP A 1 53.29 48.61 -42.47
CA TRP A 1 53.38 47.88 -41.18
C TRP A 1 52.39 46.76 -41.22
N SER A 2 52.85 45.58 -41.62
CA SER A 2 52.11 44.30 -41.37
C SER A 2 52.44 43.86 -39.98
N SER A 3 51.50 44.01 -39.08
CA SER A 3 51.57 43.34 -37.78
C SER A 3 51.12 41.90 -38.00
N ASP A 4 52.03 41.01 -38.26
CA ASP A 4 51.81 39.59 -38.14
C ASP A 4 51.56 39.28 -36.67
N VAL A 5 50.26 39.29 -36.24
CA VAL A 5 49.84 38.74 -35.01
C VAL A 5 50.00 37.23 -35.18
N CYS A 6 51.08 36.67 -34.64
CA CYS A 6 51.21 35.23 -34.43
C CYS A 6 50.14 34.79 -33.46
N SER A 7 49.00 34.38 -33.96
CA SER A 7 48.05 33.58 -33.21
C SER A 7 48.66 32.18 -33.08
N SER A 8 49.42 31.97 -32.01
CA SER A 8 49.83 30.61 -31.65
C SER A 8 48.62 29.93 -31.01
N ASP A 9 47.97 29.01 -31.73
CA ASP A 9 46.95 28.18 -31.19
C ASP A 9 47.54 27.28 -30.07
N LEU A 10 47.17 27.58 -28.81
CA LEU A 10 47.58 26.80 -27.66
C LEU A 10 46.55 25.71 -27.44
N TYR A 11 46.92 24.46 -27.53
CA TYR A 11 46.10 23.35 -27.18
C TYR A 11 46.87 22.41 -26.26
N SER A 12 46.15 21.87 -25.24
CA SER A 12 46.68 20.90 -24.29
C SER A 12 45.64 19.82 -23.99
N LEU A 13 46.09 18.59 -23.94
CA LEU A 13 45.33 17.45 -23.48
C LEU A 13 45.99 16.93 -22.19
N GLY A 14 45.22 16.86 -21.09
CA GLY A 14 45.69 16.39 -19.79
C GLY A 14 44.87 15.25 -19.26
N ALA A 15 45.54 14.22 -18.73
CA ALA A 15 44.92 13.16 -17.94
C ALA A 15 45.50 13.18 -16.51
N THR A 16 44.60 13.18 -15.52
CA THR A 16 45.00 13.17 -14.11
C THR A 16 44.35 11.99 -13.40
N VAL A 17 45.13 11.19 -12.74
CA VAL A 17 44.68 10.11 -11.84
C VAL A 17 45.08 10.48 -10.43
N SER A 18 44.13 10.56 -9.51
CA SER A 18 44.39 10.84 -8.10
C SER A 18 43.74 9.81 -7.19
N GLN A 19 44.53 9.31 -6.23
CA GLN A 19 44.09 8.36 -5.24
C GLN A 19 44.16 8.99 -3.84
N PRO A 20 43.01 9.18 -3.15
CA PRO A 20 43.01 9.60 -1.78
C PRO A 20 43.55 8.46 -0.89
N ILE A 21 44.66 8.71 -0.19
CA ILE A 21 45.24 7.80 0.81
C ILE A 21 44.51 7.93 2.13
N TYR A 22 44.16 9.17 2.50
CA TYR A 22 43.40 9.46 3.68
C TYR A 22 42.46 10.65 3.41
N ALA A 23 41.18 10.43 3.63
CA ALA A 23 40.14 11.46 3.38
C ALA A 23 39.44 11.89 4.71
N GLY A 24 40.20 12.01 5.81
CA GLY A 24 39.63 12.46 7.08
C GLY A 24 38.59 11.50 7.69
N GLY A 25 38.50 10.27 7.20
CA GLY A 25 37.46 9.30 7.59
C GLY A 25 36.20 9.34 6.72
N GLN A 26 36.13 10.17 5.66
CA GLN A 26 34.97 10.27 4.78
C GLN A 26 34.70 8.96 4.06
N ILE A 27 35.74 8.32 3.48
CA ILE A 27 35.61 7.05 2.72
C ILE A 27 35.00 5.96 3.62
N TYR A 28 35.53 5.78 4.82
CA TYR A 28 35.01 4.78 5.77
C TYR A 28 33.58 5.05 6.20
N ASN A 29 33.25 6.30 6.55
CA ASN A 29 31.89 6.63 6.99
C ASN A 29 30.88 6.58 5.82
N ASN A 30 31.30 6.93 4.58
CA ASN A 30 30.47 6.75 3.38
C ASN A 30 30.17 5.27 3.13
N TYR A 31 31.19 4.41 3.23
CA TYR A 31 31.02 2.96 3.08
C TYR A 31 30.05 2.42 4.14
N LYS A 32 30.22 2.83 5.42
CA LYS A 32 29.31 2.42 6.49
C LYS A 32 27.89 2.98 6.32
N ALA A 33 27.74 4.22 5.84
CA ALA A 33 26.45 4.79 5.53
C ALA A 33 25.77 4.04 4.39
N ALA A 34 26.51 3.66 3.33
CA ALA A 34 26.01 2.84 2.23
C ALA A 34 25.57 1.45 2.68
N GLN A 35 26.31 0.80 3.61
CA GLN A 35 25.90 -0.48 4.19
C GLN A 35 24.56 -0.36 4.97
N VAL A 36 24.38 0.69 5.76
CA VAL A 36 23.13 0.94 6.48
C VAL A 36 22.00 1.24 5.49
N GLN A 37 22.29 2.03 4.44
CA GLN A 37 21.32 2.31 3.39
C GLN A 37 20.87 1.04 2.66
N GLY A 38 21.79 0.09 2.42
CA GLY A 38 21.45 -1.24 1.87
C GLY A 38 20.43 -1.96 2.74
N LYS A 39 20.66 -2.01 4.06
CA LYS A 39 19.71 -2.61 5.01
C LYS A 39 18.35 -1.91 5.04
N ILE A 40 18.34 -0.57 4.94
CA ILE A 40 17.08 0.19 4.84
C ILE A 40 16.30 -0.23 3.59
N THR A 41 17.00 -0.41 2.46
CA THR A 41 16.37 -0.82 1.21
C THR A 41 15.84 -2.26 1.27
N GLU A 42 16.57 -3.18 1.92
CA GLU A 42 16.10 -4.56 2.19
C GLU A 42 14.81 -4.55 3.03
N GLN A 43 14.78 -3.77 4.10
CA GLN A 43 13.57 -3.64 4.92
C GLN A 43 12.42 -2.92 4.18
N ALA A 44 12.72 -2.00 3.26
CA ALA A 44 11.72 -1.37 2.41
C ALA A 44 11.12 -2.34 1.37
N GLU A 45 11.91 -3.29 0.86
CA GLU A 45 11.42 -4.39 0.03
C GLU A 45 10.46 -5.29 0.82
N GLU A 46 10.83 -5.67 2.05
CA GLU A 46 9.96 -6.44 2.94
C GLU A 46 8.65 -5.71 3.24
N LEU A 47 8.69 -4.41 3.54
CA LEU A 47 7.50 -3.58 3.76
C LEU A 47 6.60 -3.54 2.53
N THR A 48 7.21 -3.44 1.34
CA THR A 48 6.47 -3.46 0.07
C THR A 48 5.78 -4.80 -0.15
N THR A 49 6.49 -5.90 0.14
CA THR A 49 5.93 -7.25 0.07
C THR A 49 4.74 -7.42 1.02
N ASP A 50 4.87 -6.96 2.27
CA ASP A 50 3.77 -7.01 3.25
C ASP A 50 2.53 -6.22 2.78
N ASN A 51 2.75 -5.07 2.15
CA ASN A 51 1.67 -4.27 1.58
C ASN A 51 1.00 -4.96 0.38
N ILE A 52 1.77 -5.67 -0.46
CA ILE A 52 1.23 -6.44 -1.59
C ILE A 52 0.40 -7.62 -1.08
N VAL A 53 0.90 -8.39 -0.11
CA VAL A 53 0.18 -9.51 0.51
C VAL A 53 -1.14 -9.02 1.11
N TYR A 54 -1.10 -7.95 1.91
CA TYR A 54 -2.31 -7.34 2.46
C TYR A 54 -3.31 -6.90 1.39
N SER A 55 -2.81 -6.29 0.31
CA SER A 55 -3.66 -5.88 -0.82
C SER A 55 -4.25 -7.08 -1.55
N ALA A 56 -3.51 -8.18 -1.65
CA ALA A 56 -3.99 -9.43 -2.25
C ALA A 56 -5.14 -10.03 -1.43
N ASP A 57 -4.97 -10.13 -0.12
CA ASP A 57 -6.03 -10.59 0.78
C ASP A 57 -7.30 -9.72 0.66
N LEU A 58 -7.15 -8.39 0.68
CA LEU A 58 -8.30 -7.49 0.53
C LEU A 58 -9.00 -7.63 -0.82
N ASN A 59 -8.26 -7.71 -1.92
CA ASN A 59 -8.85 -7.85 -3.26
C ASN A 59 -9.54 -9.21 -3.42
N TYR A 60 -8.96 -10.28 -2.88
CA TYR A 60 -9.56 -11.61 -2.89
C TYR A 60 -10.90 -11.63 -2.15
N TRP A 61 -10.93 -11.15 -0.90
CA TRP A 61 -12.15 -11.11 -0.11
C TRP A 61 -13.17 -10.10 -0.63
N THR A 62 -12.71 -9.03 -1.30
CA THR A 62 -13.60 -8.13 -2.04
C THR A 62 -14.29 -8.86 -3.18
N ALA A 63 -13.55 -9.64 -3.97
CA ALA A 63 -14.15 -10.43 -5.06
C ALA A 63 -15.14 -11.48 -4.53
N ALA A 64 -14.81 -12.18 -3.42
CA ALA A 64 -15.72 -13.12 -2.76
C ALA A 64 -16.99 -12.44 -2.23
N ALA A 65 -16.87 -11.26 -1.64
CA ALA A 65 -18.02 -10.48 -1.15
C ALA A 65 -18.91 -10.00 -2.30
N ARG A 66 -18.32 -9.55 -3.43
CA ARG A 66 -19.06 -9.12 -4.62
C ARG A 66 -19.76 -10.28 -5.31
N LYS A 67 -19.13 -11.48 -5.33
CA LYS A 67 -19.79 -12.72 -5.77
C LYS A 67 -21.01 -13.02 -4.92
N GLY A 68 -20.84 -13.06 -3.59
CA GLY A 68 -21.95 -13.32 -2.66
C GLY A 68 -23.09 -12.30 -2.81
N MET A 69 -22.78 -11.02 -3.01
CA MET A 69 -23.78 -9.98 -3.26
C MET A 69 -24.52 -10.22 -4.59
N TYR A 70 -23.82 -10.61 -5.65
CA TYR A 70 -24.45 -10.95 -6.92
C TYR A 70 -25.38 -12.16 -6.78
N ASP A 71 -24.96 -13.20 -6.05
CA ASP A 71 -25.78 -14.38 -5.80
C ASP A 71 -27.07 -14.04 -5.04
N VAL A 72 -27.00 -13.20 -4.02
CA VAL A 72 -28.17 -12.70 -3.30
C VAL A 72 -29.10 -11.87 -4.20
N MET A 73 -28.54 -11.04 -5.08
CA MET A 73 -29.36 -10.29 -6.06
C MET A 73 -30.03 -11.20 -7.09
N CYS A 74 -29.41 -12.32 -7.46
CA CYS A 74 -30.07 -13.34 -8.29
C CYS A 74 -31.27 -13.92 -7.57
N GLN A 75 -31.12 -14.36 -6.32
CA GLN A 75 -32.21 -14.89 -5.50
C GLN A 75 -33.34 -13.86 -5.33
N TYR A 76 -32.97 -12.59 -5.11
CA TYR A 76 -33.97 -11.52 -4.98
C TYR A 76 -34.79 -11.31 -6.25
N VAL A 77 -34.17 -11.34 -7.43
CA VAL A 77 -34.90 -11.27 -8.72
C VAL A 77 -35.85 -12.46 -8.86
N ASP A 78 -35.42 -13.67 -8.48
CA ASP A 78 -36.24 -14.86 -8.55
C ASP A 78 -37.48 -14.75 -7.62
N ILE A 79 -37.28 -14.34 -6.37
CA ILE A 79 -38.38 -14.11 -5.39
C ILE A 79 -39.39 -13.08 -5.88
N VAL A 80 -38.93 -11.93 -6.38
CA VAL A 80 -39.82 -10.87 -6.89
C VAL A 80 -40.48 -11.31 -8.19
N GLY A 81 -39.77 -12.06 -9.04
CA GLY A 81 -40.27 -12.60 -10.32
C GLY A 81 -41.41 -13.61 -10.11
N GLU A 82 -41.29 -14.52 -9.15
CA GLU A 82 -42.34 -15.45 -8.76
C GLU A 82 -43.61 -14.70 -8.30
N LEU A 83 -43.41 -13.70 -7.43
CA LEU A 83 -44.54 -12.84 -6.98
C LEU A 83 -45.18 -12.12 -8.13
N ALA A 84 -44.43 -11.54 -9.07
CA ALA A 84 -44.97 -10.83 -10.26
C ALA A 84 -45.80 -11.77 -11.15
N ASN A 85 -45.34 -13.02 -11.34
CA ASN A 85 -46.09 -14.04 -12.08
C ASN A 85 -47.43 -14.35 -11.41
N VAL A 86 -47.44 -14.58 -10.09
CA VAL A 86 -48.68 -14.84 -9.34
C VAL A 86 -49.64 -13.66 -9.45
N LEU A 87 -49.16 -12.42 -9.32
CA LEU A 87 -50.01 -11.22 -9.43
C LEU A 87 -50.56 -11.03 -10.86
N THR A 88 -49.76 -11.35 -11.86
CA THR A 88 -50.22 -11.28 -13.27
C THR A 88 -51.41 -12.21 -13.50
N ILE A 89 -51.39 -13.42 -12.97
CA ILE A 89 -52.50 -14.37 -13.06
C ILE A 89 -53.72 -13.83 -12.31
N ARG A 90 -53.57 -13.38 -11.05
CA ARG A 90 -54.66 -12.81 -10.25
C ARG A 90 -55.29 -11.56 -10.87
N PHE A 91 -54.51 -10.72 -11.53
CA PHE A 91 -55.00 -9.57 -12.25
C PHE A 91 -55.88 -9.96 -13.46
N ASN A 92 -55.41 -10.94 -14.24
CA ASN A 92 -56.17 -11.47 -15.36
C ASN A 92 -57.51 -12.09 -14.93
N ASP A 93 -57.53 -12.70 -13.74
CA ASP A 93 -58.75 -13.23 -13.11
C ASP A 93 -59.61 -12.14 -12.42
N GLY A 94 -59.21 -10.86 -12.47
CA GLY A 94 -59.93 -9.74 -11.86
C GLY A 94 -59.89 -9.70 -10.33
N GLN A 95 -58.95 -10.40 -9.70
CA GLN A 95 -58.85 -10.54 -8.24
C GLN A 95 -58.05 -9.41 -7.56
N ILE A 96 -57.22 -8.69 -8.30
CA ILE A 96 -56.40 -7.59 -7.79
C ILE A 96 -56.49 -6.35 -8.65
N SER A 97 -56.03 -5.20 -8.09
CA SER A 97 -56.00 -3.94 -8.82
C SER A 97 -54.82 -3.87 -9.78
N LYS A 98 -54.91 -3.08 -10.85
CA LYS A 98 -53.79 -2.77 -11.73
C LYS A 98 -52.65 -2.07 -11.00
N THR A 99 -52.95 -1.30 -9.96
CA THR A 99 -51.95 -0.61 -9.12
C THR A 99 -51.06 -1.60 -8.43
N ASP A 100 -51.60 -2.67 -7.86
CA ASP A 100 -50.82 -3.71 -7.18
C ASP A 100 -49.89 -4.42 -8.14
N LEU A 101 -50.38 -4.76 -9.34
CA LEU A 101 -49.53 -5.38 -10.38
C LEU A 101 -48.39 -4.44 -10.80
N LEU A 102 -48.68 -3.16 -11.07
CA LEU A 102 -47.64 -2.19 -11.47
C LEU A 102 -46.57 -1.97 -10.37
N GLN A 103 -46.96 -2.03 -9.10
CA GLN A 103 -46.00 -1.93 -7.98
C GLN A 103 -45.01 -3.07 -8.00
N VAL A 104 -45.44 -4.31 -8.19
CA VAL A 104 -44.57 -5.48 -8.23
C VAL A 104 -43.72 -5.52 -9.51
N GLU A 105 -44.31 -5.16 -10.66
CA GLU A 105 -43.56 -5.02 -11.91
C GLU A 105 -42.44 -3.99 -11.79
N SER A 106 -42.73 -2.82 -11.16
CA SER A 106 -41.71 -1.81 -10.88
C SER A 106 -40.60 -2.34 -9.96
N ARG A 107 -40.98 -3.09 -8.91
CA ARG A 107 -40.00 -3.72 -7.99
C ARG A 107 -39.13 -4.76 -8.72
N LEU A 108 -39.71 -5.54 -9.63
CA LEU A 108 -38.95 -6.51 -10.43
C LEU A 108 -37.90 -5.80 -11.31
N LYS A 109 -38.29 -4.71 -11.97
CA LYS A 109 -37.34 -3.93 -12.79
C LYS A 109 -36.22 -3.29 -11.95
N GLU A 110 -36.52 -2.85 -10.75
CA GLU A 110 -35.50 -2.38 -9.78
C GLU A 110 -34.56 -3.53 -9.36
N ALA A 111 -35.11 -4.71 -9.07
CA ALA A 111 -34.30 -5.90 -8.73
C ALA A 111 -33.37 -6.33 -9.87
N GLU A 112 -33.87 -6.35 -11.11
CA GLU A 112 -33.06 -6.65 -12.31
C GLU A 112 -31.92 -5.62 -12.49
N LEU A 113 -32.17 -4.33 -12.26
CA LEU A 113 -31.17 -3.28 -12.32
C LEU A 113 -30.10 -3.48 -11.24
N ASN A 114 -30.50 -3.80 -10.02
CA ASN A 114 -29.60 -4.05 -8.90
C ASN A 114 -28.74 -5.30 -9.15
N LYS A 115 -29.31 -6.38 -9.69
CA LYS A 115 -28.58 -7.58 -10.13
C LYS A 115 -27.53 -7.24 -11.18
N SER A 116 -27.88 -6.44 -12.20
CA SER A 116 -26.92 -6.00 -13.22
C SER A 116 -25.77 -5.16 -12.62
N SER A 117 -26.08 -4.30 -11.66
CA SER A 117 -25.09 -3.50 -10.94
C SER A 117 -24.15 -4.36 -10.10
N ALA A 118 -24.69 -5.35 -9.37
CA ALA A 118 -23.90 -6.30 -8.59
C ALA A 118 -22.99 -7.15 -9.47
N TYR A 119 -23.47 -7.61 -10.62
CA TYR A 119 -22.64 -8.33 -11.60
C TYR A 119 -21.48 -7.49 -12.11
N LYS A 120 -21.75 -6.21 -12.48
CA LYS A 120 -20.70 -5.27 -12.89
C LYS A 120 -19.63 -5.13 -11.81
N GLU A 121 -20.03 -4.94 -10.54
CA GLU A 121 -19.08 -4.80 -9.43
C GLU A 121 -18.28 -6.06 -9.19
N TYR A 122 -18.88 -7.23 -9.34
CA TYR A 122 -18.18 -8.52 -9.27
C TYR A 122 -17.12 -8.62 -10.39
N GLN A 123 -17.46 -8.31 -11.63
CA GLN A 123 -16.51 -8.31 -12.75
C GLN A 123 -15.34 -7.35 -12.52
N ILE A 124 -15.60 -6.14 -12.02
CA ILE A 124 -14.56 -5.17 -11.69
C ILE A 124 -13.62 -5.71 -10.58
N ALA A 125 -14.19 -6.38 -9.58
CA ALA A 125 -13.39 -6.97 -8.51
C ALA A 125 -12.46 -8.09 -9.02
N LEU A 126 -12.93 -8.94 -9.94
CA LEU A 126 -12.11 -9.95 -10.60
C LEU A 126 -10.99 -9.31 -11.46
N GLN A 127 -11.29 -8.27 -12.22
CA GLN A 127 -10.30 -7.54 -13.02
C GLN A 127 -9.21 -6.91 -12.13
N ASN A 128 -9.58 -6.36 -10.98
CA ASN A 128 -8.63 -5.82 -10.01
C ASN A 128 -7.74 -6.92 -9.42
N LEU A 129 -8.30 -8.08 -9.12
CA LEU A 129 -7.56 -9.24 -8.64
C LEU A 129 -6.56 -9.75 -9.69
N ASN A 130 -6.99 -9.89 -10.95
CA ASN A 130 -6.14 -10.24 -12.09
C ASN A 130 -4.97 -9.25 -12.24
N SER A 131 -5.27 -7.97 -12.21
CA SER A 131 -4.26 -6.90 -12.32
C SER A 131 -3.21 -7.00 -11.21
N LEU A 132 -3.63 -7.34 -9.98
CA LEU A 132 -2.72 -7.51 -8.85
C LEU A 132 -1.84 -8.76 -9.01
N MET A 133 -2.38 -9.84 -9.59
CA MET A 133 -1.62 -11.06 -9.91
C MET A 133 -0.68 -10.90 -11.11
N GLY A 134 -0.74 -9.77 -11.82
CA GLY A 134 0.09 -9.51 -13.00
C GLY A 134 -0.35 -10.27 -14.25
N VAL A 135 -1.60 -10.77 -14.29
CA VAL A 135 -2.21 -11.39 -15.46
C VAL A 135 -3.14 -10.41 -16.17
N SER A 136 -3.62 -10.76 -17.37
CA SER A 136 -4.54 -9.90 -18.11
C SER A 136 -5.83 -9.66 -17.30
N PRO A 137 -6.30 -8.41 -17.16
CA PRO A 137 -7.55 -8.12 -16.44
C PRO A 137 -8.78 -8.86 -16.97
N LEU A 138 -8.75 -9.29 -18.25
CA LEU A 138 -9.86 -9.97 -18.90
C LEU A 138 -9.74 -11.50 -18.86
N ASP A 139 -8.67 -12.05 -18.26
CA ASP A 139 -8.54 -13.49 -18.11
C ASP A 139 -9.66 -14.02 -17.20
N PRO A 140 -10.29 -15.14 -17.58
CA PRO A 140 -11.38 -15.70 -16.79
C PRO A 140 -10.81 -16.31 -15.51
N ILE A 141 -11.24 -15.77 -14.38
CA ILE A 141 -10.96 -16.33 -13.05
C ILE A 141 -12.24 -16.41 -12.24
N GLU A 142 -12.26 -17.32 -11.30
CA GLU A 142 -13.32 -17.47 -10.32
C GLU A 142 -12.72 -17.50 -8.91
N VAL A 143 -13.47 -16.96 -7.95
CA VAL A 143 -13.15 -17.09 -6.53
C VAL A 143 -13.80 -18.37 -6.02
N GLU A 144 -12.99 -19.26 -5.46
CA GLU A 144 -13.45 -20.57 -4.97
C GLU A 144 -14.18 -20.45 -3.63
N ASP A 145 -13.64 -19.62 -2.71
CA ASP A 145 -14.19 -19.48 -1.37
C ASP A 145 -15.48 -18.68 -1.34
N SER A 146 -16.42 -19.11 -0.48
CA SER A 146 -17.55 -18.29 -0.09
C SER A 146 -17.09 -17.22 0.91
N ILE A 147 -17.68 -16.03 0.83
CA ILE A 147 -17.43 -14.97 1.84
C ILE A 147 -17.80 -15.42 3.25
N THR A 148 -18.76 -16.35 3.39
CA THR A 148 -19.23 -16.89 4.67
C THR A 148 -18.33 -17.98 5.25
N THR A 149 -17.20 -18.31 4.59
CA THR A 149 -16.23 -19.27 5.12
C THR A 149 -15.69 -18.79 6.48
N TYR A 150 -15.85 -19.58 7.52
CA TYR A 150 -15.37 -19.24 8.86
C TYR A 150 -13.83 -19.32 8.91
N LEU A 151 -13.20 -18.24 9.37
CA LEU A 151 -11.77 -18.21 9.68
C LEU A 151 -11.58 -18.15 11.19
N ALA A 152 -10.69 -19.01 11.70
CA ALA A 152 -10.37 -19.02 13.13
C ALA A 152 -9.71 -17.72 13.56
N LEU A 153 -10.14 -17.18 14.69
CA LEU A 153 -9.49 -16.00 15.28
C LEU A 153 -8.06 -16.36 15.70
N PRO A 154 -7.07 -15.53 15.34
CA PRO A 154 -5.71 -15.68 15.84
C PRO A 154 -5.66 -15.38 17.35
N LEU A 155 -4.57 -15.78 17.98
CA LEU A 155 -4.30 -15.36 19.36
C LEU A 155 -3.95 -13.87 19.38
N GLN A 156 -4.42 -13.16 20.41
CA GLN A 156 -3.99 -11.80 20.66
C GLN A 156 -2.50 -11.79 21.03
N VAL A 157 -1.71 -10.98 20.32
CA VAL A 157 -0.29 -10.77 20.60
C VAL A 157 -0.03 -9.35 21.07
N GLY A 158 0.99 -9.18 21.90
CA GLY A 158 1.41 -7.86 22.39
C GLY A 158 2.17 -7.04 21.33
N GLU A 159 2.29 -5.74 21.60
CA GLU A 159 3.06 -4.81 20.74
C GLU A 159 4.51 -5.26 20.50
N ASP A 160 5.13 -5.92 21.48
CA ASP A 160 6.51 -6.41 21.39
C ASP A 160 6.76 -7.36 20.21
N VAL A 161 5.75 -8.16 19.85
CA VAL A 161 5.83 -9.06 18.69
C VAL A 161 5.77 -8.24 17.40
N ALA A 162 4.85 -7.27 17.34
CA ALA A 162 4.74 -6.38 16.20
C ALA A 162 6.03 -5.57 15.97
N LEU A 163 6.61 -4.98 17.01
CA LEU A 163 7.84 -4.21 16.92
C LEU A 163 9.03 -5.03 16.41
N ARG A 164 9.08 -6.34 16.74
CA ARG A 164 10.16 -7.23 16.25
C ARG A 164 10.00 -7.65 14.79
N ASN A 165 8.76 -7.73 14.32
CA ASN A 165 8.44 -8.30 13.00
C ASN A 165 8.23 -7.22 11.93
N ARG A 166 7.92 -5.98 12.32
CA ARG A 166 7.55 -4.92 11.38
C ARG A 166 8.75 -4.25 10.74
N PRO A 167 8.84 -4.28 9.39
CA PRO A 167 9.94 -3.65 8.67
C PRO A 167 9.98 -2.11 8.82
N ASP A 168 8.85 -1.43 8.96
CA ASP A 168 8.79 0.03 9.12
C ASP A 168 9.40 0.51 10.45
N TYR A 169 9.28 -0.28 11.52
CA TYR A 169 10.00 -0.03 12.76
C TYR A 169 11.51 -0.21 12.58
N ALA A 170 11.92 -1.33 11.97
CA ALA A 170 13.34 -1.59 11.66
C ALA A 170 13.94 -0.48 10.78
N ILE A 171 13.21 0.01 9.77
CA ILE A 171 13.62 1.16 8.94
C ILE A 171 13.85 2.41 9.81
N SER A 172 12.98 2.67 10.78
CA SER A 172 13.09 3.82 11.68
C SER A 172 14.34 3.73 12.56
N GLU A 173 14.68 2.55 13.08
CA GLU A 173 15.91 2.31 13.83
C GLU A 173 17.16 2.49 12.95
N LEU A 174 17.16 1.91 11.76
CA LEU A 174 18.25 2.03 10.78
C LEU A 174 18.47 3.48 10.34
N ASN A 175 17.40 4.29 10.22
CA ASN A 175 17.52 5.72 9.93
C ASN A 175 18.27 6.50 11.01
N ILE A 176 18.16 6.11 12.29
CA ILE A 176 18.94 6.68 13.40
C ILE A 176 20.42 6.30 13.21
N GLU A 177 20.71 5.03 12.89
CA GLU A 177 22.09 4.59 12.64
C GLU A 177 22.69 5.33 11.44
N TYR A 178 21.96 5.45 10.34
CA TYR A 178 22.34 6.21 9.16
C TYR A 178 22.68 7.67 9.52
N GLN A 179 21.82 8.32 10.30
CA GLN A 179 22.03 9.69 10.72
C GLN A 179 23.28 9.87 11.61
N LYS A 180 23.60 8.87 12.45
CA LYS A 180 24.87 8.86 13.21
C LYS A 180 26.09 8.82 12.27
N ARG A 181 26.01 8.10 11.15
CA ARG A 181 27.06 8.13 10.10
C ARG A 181 27.16 9.48 9.42
N GLN A 182 26.04 10.15 9.15
CA GLN A 182 26.00 11.51 8.57
C GLN A 182 26.67 12.54 9.50
N ILE A 183 26.47 12.43 10.82
CA ILE A 183 27.18 13.27 11.80
C ILE A 183 28.70 13.03 11.69
N ASN A 184 29.14 11.78 11.58
CA ASN A 184 30.56 11.47 11.44
C ASN A 184 31.14 11.96 10.11
N LEU A 185 30.36 11.91 9.03
CA LEU A 185 30.72 12.48 7.72
C LEU A 185 30.89 14.00 7.80
N SER A 186 29.96 14.69 8.49
CA SER A 186 30.08 16.13 8.72
C SER A 186 31.33 16.50 9.53
N LYS A 187 31.72 15.69 10.52
CA LYS A 187 32.99 15.86 11.24
C LYS A 187 34.20 15.61 10.34
N ALA A 188 34.14 14.58 9.48
CA ALA A 188 35.22 14.15 8.61
C ALA A 188 35.61 15.20 7.57
N LYS A 189 34.68 16.07 7.11
CA LYS A 189 34.96 17.19 6.20
C LYS A 189 35.96 18.21 6.76
N TYR A 190 36.16 18.23 8.05
CA TYR A 190 37.06 19.16 8.75
C TYR A 190 38.34 18.49 9.24
N ASN A 191 38.57 17.22 8.89
CA ASN A 191 39.79 16.50 9.16
C ASN A 191 40.80 16.67 8.01
N PRO A 192 42.10 16.52 8.24
CA PRO A 192 43.11 16.51 7.18
C PRO A 192 42.79 15.44 6.12
N SER A 193 43.17 15.72 4.87
CA SER A 193 43.13 14.74 3.78
C SER A 193 44.45 14.69 3.03
N LEU A 194 44.88 13.49 2.64
CA LEU A 194 46.09 13.21 1.88
C LEU A 194 45.73 12.44 0.62
N ALA A 195 46.18 12.95 -0.50
CA ALA A 195 46.03 12.28 -1.81
C ALA A 195 47.37 12.25 -2.52
N ILE A 196 47.61 11.20 -3.29
CA ILE A 196 48.71 11.11 -4.25
C ILE A 196 48.09 11.00 -5.66
N GLY A 197 48.81 11.53 -6.65
CA GLY A 197 48.32 11.45 -8.01
C GLY A 197 49.43 11.52 -9.05
N PHE A 198 49.04 11.15 -10.25
CA PHE A 198 49.82 11.25 -11.44
C PHE A 198 49.06 12.11 -12.44
N GLN A 199 49.76 13.06 -13.05
CA GLN A 199 49.22 13.92 -14.12
C GLN A 199 50.14 13.84 -15.34
N GLY A 200 49.55 13.60 -16.46
CA GLY A 200 50.25 13.71 -17.77
C GLY A 200 49.56 14.77 -18.59
N THR A 201 50.30 15.73 -19.06
CA THR A 201 49.82 16.78 -19.98
C THR A 201 50.62 16.71 -21.27
N TRP A 202 49.93 16.70 -22.38
CA TRP A 202 50.50 16.77 -23.73
C TRP A 202 49.95 18.03 -24.40
N GLY A 203 50.87 18.83 -25.00
CA GLY A 203 50.45 20.08 -25.65
C GLY A 203 51.61 21.05 -25.86
N THR A 204 51.29 22.24 -26.33
CA THR A 204 52.24 23.34 -26.56
C THR A 204 52.62 23.95 -25.21
N PRO A 205 53.92 23.99 -24.81
CA PRO A 205 54.33 24.59 -23.53
C PRO A 205 54.13 26.09 -23.56
N MET A 206 53.46 26.64 -22.54
CA MET A 206 53.09 28.05 -22.41
C MET A 206 54.28 29.02 -22.37
N LEU A 207 55.52 28.54 -22.21
CA LEU A 207 56.74 29.34 -22.07
C LEU A 207 57.71 29.19 -23.24
N ASN A 208 57.39 28.46 -24.31
CA ASN A 208 58.33 28.24 -25.43
C ASN A 208 57.86 28.98 -26.68
N VAL A 209 58.39 30.20 -26.85
CA VAL A 209 58.06 31.10 -27.97
C VAL A 209 58.76 30.70 -29.28
N LYS A 210 59.62 29.70 -29.29
CA LYS A 210 60.37 29.21 -30.43
C LYS A 210 60.33 27.69 -30.52
N GLY A 211 59.34 27.18 -31.22
CA GLY A 211 59.33 25.78 -31.62
C GLY A 211 57.98 25.11 -31.32
N SER A 212 57.38 24.52 -32.34
CA SER A 212 56.10 23.82 -32.29
C SER A 212 56.20 22.38 -31.70
N ASP A 213 57.13 22.12 -30.87
CA ASP A 213 57.31 20.79 -30.32
C ASP A 213 56.29 20.53 -29.20
N GLN A 214 55.40 19.62 -29.47
CA GLN A 214 54.44 19.10 -28.48
C GLN A 214 55.19 18.29 -27.43
N LEU A 215 55.10 18.70 -26.18
CA LEU A 215 55.84 18.05 -25.10
C LEU A 215 54.89 17.25 -24.20
N TRP A 216 55.26 16.02 -23.92
CA TRP A 216 54.64 15.23 -22.86
C TRP A 216 55.28 15.56 -21.51
N THR A 217 54.46 16.06 -20.58
CA THR A 217 54.93 16.44 -19.26
C THR A 217 54.27 15.56 -18.18
N PRO A 218 54.94 14.47 -17.75
CA PRO A 218 54.44 13.70 -16.63
C PRO A 218 54.82 14.36 -15.30
N ALA A 219 53.88 14.33 -14.33
CA ALA A 219 54.13 14.82 -13.00
C ALA A 219 53.52 13.89 -11.96
N VAL A 220 54.22 13.58 -10.89
CA VAL A 220 53.70 12.93 -9.70
C VAL A 220 53.53 13.98 -8.62
N PHE A 221 52.36 13.98 -7.95
CA PHE A 221 52.11 14.95 -6.90
C PHE A 221 51.55 14.26 -5.64
N ALA A 222 51.83 14.86 -4.49
CA ALA A 222 51.16 14.57 -3.23
C ALA A 222 50.48 15.86 -2.74
N SER A 223 49.23 15.72 -2.35
CA SER A 223 48.38 16.83 -1.88
C SER A 223 47.95 16.57 -0.44
N LEU A 224 48.38 17.42 0.50
CA LEU A 224 47.91 17.44 1.87
C LEU A 224 47.02 18.68 2.08
N LYS A 225 45.73 18.45 2.40
CA LYS A 225 44.78 19.53 2.67
C LYS A 225 44.40 19.50 4.13
N ILE A 226 44.73 20.57 4.86
CA ILE A 226 44.40 20.74 6.29
C ILE A 226 43.50 21.96 6.44
N PRO A 227 42.21 21.82 6.75
CA PRO A 227 41.35 22.95 7.00
C PRO A 227 41.63 23.52 8.41
N LEU A 228 42.34 24.65 8.48
CA LEU A 228 42.73 25.27 9.77
C LEU A 228 41.61 26.06 10.41
N PHE A 229 40.86 26.84 9.63
CA PHE A 229 39.81 27.69 10.17
C PHE A 229 38.66 27.89 9.16
N ARG A 230 37.41 27.78 9.63
CA ARG A 230 36.18 27.94 8.83
C ARG A 230 35.08 28.68 9.61
N TRP A 231 35.39 29.72 10.31
CA TRP A 231 34.42 30.63 10.99
C TRP A 231 33.31 29.88 11.74
N GLY A 232 33.62 28.84 12.47
CA GLY A 232 32.65 28.04 13.26
C GLY A 232 31.69 27.15 12.44
N ALA A 233 31.86 27.01 11.12
CA ALA A 233 31.02 26.20 10.25
C ALA A 233 30.93 24.75 10.72
N ARG A 234 32.05 24.15 11.21
CA ARG A 234 32.06 22.80 11.80
C ARG A 234 31.02 22.63 12.91
N PHE A 235 30.97 23.55 13.86
CA PHE A 235 30.06 23.45 15.00
C PHE A 235 28.60 23.60 14.55
N LYS A 236 28.32 24.52 13.64
CA LYS A 236 26.96 24.73 13.12
C LYS A 236 26.47 23.54 12.31
N GLU A 237 27.31 22.99 11.42
CA GLU A 237 26.95 21.81 10.61
C GLU A 237 26.75 20.56 11.47
N VAL A 238 27.67 20.29 12.43
CA VAL A 238 27.52 19.13 13.34
C VAL A 238 26.29 19.29 14.25
N ASN A 239 26.00 20.51 14.72
CA ASN A 239 24.81 20.76 15.55
C ASN A 239 23.52 20.61 14.74
N SER A 240 23.50 21.04 13.48
CA SER A 240 22.39 20.79 12.55
C SER A 240 22.15 19.29 12.38
N GLN A 241 23.19 18.50 12.11
CA GLN A 241 23.07 17.04 11.97
C GLN A 241 22.62 16.35 13.28
N LYS A 242 23.02 16.85 14.44
CA LYS A 242 22.52 16.38 15.74
C LYS A 242 21.05 16.74 15.98
N ALA A 243 20.59 17.90 15.49
CA ALA A 243 19.17 18.25 15.56
C ALA A 243 18.31 17.30 14.69
N ILE A 244 18.81 16.95 13.49
CA ILE A 244 18.19 15.95 12.63
C ILE A 244 18.17 14.56 13.33
N LEU A 245 19.24 14.18 14.02
CA LEU A 245 19.24 12.93 14.79
C LEU A 245 18.12 12.90 15.82
N ARG A 246 17.98 13.96 16.63
CA ARG A 246 16.87 14.05 17.61
C ARG A 246 15.49 13.96 16.94
N SER A 247 15.33 14.59 15.77
CA SER A 247 14.09 14.46 15.00
C SER A 247 13.81 13.03 14.57
N LYS A 248 14.86 12.24 14.22
CA LYS A 248 14.72 10.81 13.88
C LYS A 248 14.41 9.97 15.13
N GLU A 249 14.95 10.30 16.28
CA GLU A 249 14.64 9.63 17.55
C GLU A 249 13.16 9.83 17.92
N TYR A 250 12.64 11.07 17.87
CA TYR A 250 11.21 11.33 18.05
C TYR A 250 10.32 10.67 16.99
N ALA A 251 10.82 10.51 15.75
CA ALA A 251 10.09 9.81 14.71
C ALA A 251 9.99 8.31 15.02
N LEU A 252 11.03 7.70 15.61
CA LEU A 252 11.00 6.31 16.07
C LEU A 252 9.96 6.12 17.20
N ASP A 253 9.97 6.99 18.20
CA ASP A 253 8.98 6.95 19.30
C ASP A 253 7.55 7.06 18.74
N ASN A 254 7.31 8.01 17.84
CA ASN A 254 6.01 8.14 17.18
C ASN A 254 5.63 6.94 16.31
N THR A 255 6.59 6.28 15.67
CA THR A 255 6.34 5.03 14.91
C THR A 255 5.95 3.91 15.85
N ARG A 256 6.60 3.78 17.00
CA ARG A 256 6.26 2.82 18.05
C ARG A 256 4.83 3.02 18.55
N ASP A 257 4.47 4.26 18.90
CA ASP A 257 3.13 4.58 19.40
C ASP A 257 2.05 4.29 18.35
N LYS A 258 2.31 4.58 17.07
CA LYS A 258 1.42 4.25 15.95
C LYS A 258 1.24 2.74 15.80
N ILE A 259 2.31 1.97 15.88
CA ILE A 259 2.24 0.51 15.79
C ILE A 259 1.38 -0.05 16.93
N ALA A 260 1.60 0.40 18.16
CA ALA A 260 0.79 -0.01 19.30
C ALA A 260 -0.70 0.30 19.09
N GLN A 261 -1.01 1.52 18.58
CA GLN A 261 -2.37 1.92 18.27
C GLN A 261 -2.96 1.07 17.11
N GLU A 262 -2.21 0.81 16.04
CA GLU A 262 -2.66 -0.01 14.91
C GLU A 262 -2.99 -1.44 15.35
N VAL A 263 -2.14 -2.07 16.16
CA VAL A 263 -2.38 -3.42 16.71
C VAL A 263 -3.65 -3.44 17.57
N ALA A 264 -3.80 -2.46 18.48
CA ALA A 264 -4.97 -2.38 19.34
C ALA A 264 -6.26 -2.16 18.56
N ASN A 265 -6.25 -1.24 17.59
CA ASN A 265 -7.40 -0.94 16.76
C ASN A 265 -7.80 -2.15 15.88
N ALA A 266 -6.80 -2.78 15.24
CA ALA A 266 -7.04 -3.96 14.40
C ALA A 266 -7.61 -5.14 15.20
N TRP A 267 -7.10 -5.39 16.41
CA TRP A 267 -7.64 -6.40 17.29
C TRP A 267 -9.08 -6.11 17.72
N THR A 268 -9.36 -4.87 18.13
CA THR A 268 -10.71 -4.45 18.52
C THR A 268 -11.69 -4.62 17.34
N SER A 269 -11.31 -4.17 16.15
CA SER A 269 -12.14 -4.31 14.94
C SER A 269 -12.41 -5.78 14.62
N LEU A 270 -11.40 -6.63 14.65
CA LEU A 270 -11.53 -8.06 14.37
C LEU A 270 -12.49 -8.76 15.35
N THR A 271 -12.33 -8.48 16.64
CA THR A 271 -13.18 -9.10 17.68
C THR A 271 -14.63 -8.62 17.60
N GLU A 272 -14.84 -7.33 17.32
CA GLU A 272 -16.19 -6.77 17.22
C GLU A 272 -16.91 -7.25 15.96
N TYR A 273 -16.26 -7.26 14.79
CA TYR A 273 -16.89 -7.80 13.58
C TYR A 273 -17.19 -9.29 13.71
N THR A 274 -16.36 -10.06 14.41
CA THR A 274 -16.66 -11.48 14.68
C THR A 274 -17.93 -11.67 15.52
N LYS A 275 -18.18 -10.81 16.51
CA LYS A 275 -19.44 -10.82 17.26
C LYS A 275 -20.64 -10.35 16.42
N GLN A 276 -20.41 -9.33 15.57
CA GLN A 276 -21.47 -8.79 14.71
C GLN A 276 -21.98 -9.80 13.68
N ILE A 277 -21.13 -10.75 13.23
CA ILE A 277 -21.57 -11.83 12.34
C ILE A 277 -22.74 -12.60 12.93
N THR A 278 -22.65 -13.05 14.18
CA THR A 278 -23.73 -13.81 14.84
C THR A 278 -25.04 -13.01 14.87
N VAL A 279 -24.96 -11.71 15.18
CA VAL A 279 -26.15 -10.84 15.20
C VAL A 279 -26.72 -10.64 13.78
N ALA A 280 -25.85 -10.50 12.77
CA ALA A 280 -26.29 -10.35 11.39
C ALA A 280 -26.91 -11.64 10.84
N GLU A 281 -26.40 -12.81 11.21
CA GLU A 281 -26.97 -14.11 10.85
C GLU A 281 -28.36 -14.30 11.48
N GLU A 282 -28.53 -13.95 12.75
CA GLU A 282 -29.84 -13.97 13.41
C GLU A 282 -30.83 -12.99 12.76
N ALA A 283 -30.35 -11.78 12.39
CA ALA A 283 -31.18 -10.80 11.70
C ALA A 283 -31.65 -11.30 10.32
N CYS A 284 -30.78 -11.97 9.56
CA CYS A 284 -31.14 -12.61 8.29
C CYS A 284 -32.22 -13.67 8.47
N LYS A 285 -32.05 -14.55 9.47
CA LYS A 285 -33.03 -15.60 9.77
C LYS A 285 -34.41 -15.02 10.12
N ILE A 286 -34.45 -13.96 10.94
CA ILE A 286 -35.70 -13.28 11.29
C ILE A 286 -36.33 -12.62 10.07
N ALA A 287 -35.53 -11.98 9.21
CA ALA A 287 -36.01 -11.35 8.00
C ALA A 287 -36.57 -12.36 6.98
N GLU A 288 -35.95 -13.53 6.87
CA GLU A 288 -36.41 -14.64 6.02
C GLU A 288 -37.75 -15.18 6.52
N GLU A 289 -37.86 -15.51 7.81
CA GLU A 289 -39.12 -15.97 8.43
C GLU A 289 -40.24 -14.91 8.27
N ASN A 290 -39.91 -13.63 8.45
CA ASN A 290 -40.87 -12.54 8.25
C ASN A 290 -41.34 -12.45 6.79
N LEU A 291 -40.46 -12.63 5.81
CA LEU A 291 -40.80 -12.66 4.39
C LEU A 291 -41.76 -13.82 4.07
N ASP A 292 -41.44 -15.02 4.58
CA ASP A 292 -42.27 -16.21 4.38
C ASP A 292 -43.68 -16.04 4.95
N LEU A 293 -43.77 -15.54 6.21
CA LEU A 293 -45.06 -15.30 6.85
C LEU A 293 -45.89 -14.22 6.15
N ASN A 294 -45.27 -13.14 5.68
CA ASN A 294 -45.99 -12.08 4.92
C ASN A 294 -46.48 -12.60 3.56
N THR A 295 -45.64 -13.38 2.89
CA THR A 295 -46.00 -13.98 1.59
C THR A 295 -47.14 -14.97 1.76
N PHE A 296 -47.10 -15.83 2.76
CA PHE A 296 -48.21 -16.74 3.09
C PHE A 296 -49.49 -15.98 3.42
N SER A 297 -49.44 -14.98 4.31
CA SER A 297 -50.60 -14.19 4.73
C SER A 297 -51.23 -13.39 3.58
N TYR A 298 -50.40 -12.87 2.66
CA TYR A 298 -50.88 -12.24 1.43
C TYR A 298 -51.61 -13.25 0.53
N ASN A 299 -51.08 -14.44 0.37
CA ASN A 299 -51.73 -15.50 -0.43
C ASN A 299 -53.10 -15.91 0.14
N GLU A 300 -53.26 -15.85 1.45
CA GLU A 300 -54.54 -16.06 2.16
C GLU A 300 -55.47 -14.82 2.12
N GLY A 301 -55.07 -13.71 1.48
CA GLY A 301 -55.82 -12.49 1.42
C GLY A 301 -55.93 -11.70 2.74
N LYS A 302 -55.03 -11.97 3.70
CA LYS A 302 -55.04 -11.34 5.04
C LYS A 302 -54.22 -10.05 5.12
N LEU A 303 -53.28 -9.85 4.21
CA LEU A 303 -52.38 -8.70 4.17
C LEU A 303 -52.35 -8.06 2.78
N PRO A 304 -52.09 -6.73 2.68
CA PRO A 304 -51.85 -6.06 1.42
C PRO A 304 -50.49 -6.39 0.84
N ILE A 305 -50.32 -6.24 -0.48
CA ILE A 305 -49.08 -6.50 -1.20
C ILE A 305 -47.89 -5.67 -0.69
N LEU A 306 -48.16 -4.47 -0.20
CA LEU A 306 -47.15 -3.55 0.35
C LEU A 306 -46.37 -4.16 1.51
N ASP A 307 -47.03 -5.00 2.33
CA ASP A 307 -46.35 -5.66 3.47
C ASP A 307 -45.35 -6.72 2.98
N VAL A 308 -45.71 -7.46 1.92
CA VAL A 308 -44.78 -8.42 1.27
C VAL A 308 -43.58 -7.68 0.65
N LEU A 309 -43.84 -6.57 -0.07
CA LEU A 309 -42.74 -5.77 -0.66
C LEU A 309 -41.85 -5.15 0.41
N SER A 310 -42.40 -4.76 1.56
CA SER A 310 -41.61 -4.29 2.71
C SER A 310 -40.77 -5.39 3.36
N ALA A 311 -41.34 -6.59 3.49
CA ALA A 311 -40.61 -7.75 4.00
C ALA A 311 -39.48 -8.19 3.05
N GLN A 312 -39.71 -8.15 1.72
CA GLN A 312 -38.65 -8.39 0.71
C GLN A 312 -37.52 -7.37 0.81
N LEU A 313 -37.82 -6.09 1.03
CA LEU A 313 -36.82 -5.06 1.22
C LEU A 313 -35.99 -5.29 2.48
N SER A 314 -36.65 -5.67 3.58
CA SER A 314 -35.99 -6.02 4.83
C SER A 314 -35.06 -7.24 4.67
N TRP A 315 -35.50 -8.25 3.93
CA TRP A 315 -34.71 -9.45 3.62
C TRP A 315 -33.44 -9.09 2.86
N ILE A 316 -33.53 -8.36 1.76
CA ILE A 316 -32.36 -7.98 0.97
C ILE A 316 -31.38 -7.09 1.72
N GLN A 317 -31.88 -6.18 2.58
CA GLN A 317 -31.04 -5.33 3.43
C GLN A 317 -30.29 -6.16 4.48
N SER A 318 -30.92 -7.13 5.11
CA SER A 318 -30.31 -8.01 6.10
C SER A 318 -29.21 -8.87 5.48
N TYR A 319 -29.44 -9.50 4.33
CA TYR A 319 -28.43 -10.27 3.62
C TYR A 319 -27.27 -9.42 3.12
N SER A 320 -27.54 -8.21 2.61
CA SER A 320 -26.49 -7.27 2.21
C SER A 320 -25.62 -6.86 3.40
N SER A 321 -26.26 -6.63 4.56
CA SER A 321 -25.54 -6.32 5.80
C SER A 321 -24.69 -7.50 6.29
N LEU A 322 -25.19 -8.72 6.19
CA LEU A 322 -24.46 -9.93 6.55
C LEU A 322 -23.20 -10.10 5.70
N ILE A 323 -23.32 -10.01 4.37
CA ILE A 323 -22.17 -10.09 3.45
C ILE A 323 -21.15 -9.02 3.78
N GLN A 324 -21.60 -7.79 4.03
CA GLN A 324 -20.72 -6.68 4.41
C GLN A 324 -20.01 -6.95 5.73
N THR A 325 -20.69 -7.52 6.74
CA THR A 325 -20.11 -7.87 8.04
C THR A 325 -19.05 -8.97 7.89
N TRP A 326 -19.31 -10.00 7.11
CA TRP A 326 -18.33 -11.02 6.78
C TRP A 326 -17.09 -10.45 6.11
N TYR A 327 -17.29 -9.57 5.12
CA TYR A 327 -16.17 -8.87 4.46
C TYR A 327 -15.35 -8.06 5.46
N GLN A 328 -15.98 -7.29 6.34
CA GLN A 328 -15.27 -6.49 7.36
C GLN A 328 -14.47 -7.37 8.33
N GLN A 329 -14.97 -8.54 8.68
CA GLN A 329 -14.23 -9.50 9.53
C GLN A 329 -12.98 -10.01 8.79
N LYS A 330 -13.08 -10.38 7.49
CA LYS A 330 -11.94 -10.83 6.69
C LYS A 330 -10.91 -9.70 6.52
N ALA A 331 -11.37 -8.50 6.17
CA ALA A 331 -10.51 -7.32 6.04
C ALA A 331 -9.80 -6.97 7.36
N SER A 332 -10.51 -7.05 8.49
CA SER A 332 -9.93 -6.82 9.82
C SER A 332 -8.90 -7.88 10.20
N LEU A 333 -9.10 -9.13 9.79
CA LEU A 333 -8.13 -10.21 10.00
C LEU A 333 -6.84 -9.95 9.20
N ALA A 334 -6.98 -9.60 7.91
CA ALA A 334 -5.84 -9.23 7.08
C ALA A 334 -5.09 -8.01 7.65
N GLN A 335 -5.83 -7.00 8.13
CA GLN A 335 -5.26 -5.83 8.78
C GLN A 335 -4.55 -6.16 10.09
N TYR A 336 -5.10 -7.06 10.90
CA TYR A 336 -4.45 -7.50 12.13
C TYR A 336 -3.15 -8.25 11.83
N ASN A 337 -3.14 -9.18 10.86
CA ASN A 337 -1.93 -9.90 10.44
C ASN A 337 -0.84 -8.92 9.98
N LYS A 338 -1.20 -7.91 9.18
CA LYS A 338 -0.29 -6.83 8.77
C LYS A 338 0.21 -6.02 9.97
N ALA A 339 -0.68 -5.66 10.91
CA ALA A 339 -0.33 -4.84 12.08
C ALA A 339 0.68 -5.53 12.99
N ILE A 340 0.62 -6.86 13.12
CA ILE A 340 1.56 -7.66 13.92
C ILE A 340 2.79 -8.14 13.13
N GLY A 341 2.88 -7.82 11.82
CA GLY A 341 4.01 -8.20 10.97
C GLY A 341 4.07 -9.70 10.67
N ILE A 342 2.92 -10.38 10.58
CA ILE A 342 2.85 -11.81 10.24
C ILE A 342 2.31 -11.96 8.83
N ARG A 343 3.10 -12.54 7.93
CA ARG A 343 2.69 -12.93 6.58
C ARG A 343 1.96 -14.27 6.64
N ARG A 344 0.65 -14.26 6.59
CA ARG A 344 -0.15 -15.47 6.36
C ARG A 344 -0.89 -15.27 5.04
N LEU A 345 -0.43 -15.93 4.00
CA LEU A 345 -1.28 -16.25 2.85
C LEU A 345 -2.21 -17.37 3.36
N GLN A 346 -3.48 -17.06 3.53
CA GLN A 346 -4.52 -18.05 3.84
C GLN A 346 -5.15 -18.57 2.57
#